data_679b3c5d6e47ccbf0a9c38ffba3d998c
#
_entry.id   679b3c5d6e47ccbf0a9c38ffba3d998c
#
_cell.length_a   1.000
_cell.length_b   1.000
_cell.length_c   1.000
_cell.angle_alpha   90.00
_cell.angle_beta   90.00
_cell.angle_gamma   90.00
#
_symmetry.space_group_name_H-M   'P 1'
#
loop_
_entity.id
_entity.type
_entity.pdbx_description
1 polymer ?
#
loop_
_entity_poly.entity_id
_entity_poly.type
_entity_poly.pdbx_seq_one_letter_code
_entity_poly.pdbx_strand_id
1 'polypeptide(L)'
;RARSRRKVDITKITFPFKPGDYVVHATHGIALFSEIARQEVGGKERDYFLLEYADGDKLYVPLEQVDRITRYVGPDGDKPRLTRLNTADWTRATNKARKNAKKLAFDLVDLYTRRSSITGIACPPDTPEQIEMEQSFPYDETRDQLEAIADIKADMEAPKPMDRLLCGDVGVGKTEVALRAAFKCVMGGKQCAILAPTTLLAWQHYNTILSRMEAFPVKVEMMSRFRTAKQQKETLRGLQSGSVDIVVGTHRLLSKDVKFHDLGLVIIDEEQRFGVKHKEKLKENFIGVDMLTLSATPIPRTLNMAMSGIRDLSTIEQPPIERQPVETFVLEYNDVILAEAMKKELARGGQVYY
;
A
#
# COMPACT_ATOMS: atom_id res chain seq x y z
N ARG A 1 -44.00 -34.51 21.21
CA ARG A 1 -42.55 -34.60 21.57
C ARG A 1 -41.93 -33.23 21.33
N ALA A 2 -41.71 -32.44 22.41
CA ALA A 2 -41.04 -31.14 22.35
C ALA A 2 -39.56 -31.36 22.02
N ARG A 3 -39.08 -30.73 20.94
CA ARG A 3 -37.63 -30.71 20.60
C ARG A 3 -36.91 -29.85 21.64
N SER A 4 -36.09 -30.48 22.46
CA SER A 4 -35.13 -29.81 23.35
C SER A 4 -34.20 -28.91 22.49
N ARG A 5 -34.33 -27.59 22.65
CA ARG A 5 -33.38 -26.64 22.11
C ARG A 5 -32.06 -26.82 22.83
N ARG A 6 -31.02 -27.31 22.13
CA ARG A 6 -29.64 -27.33 22.63
C ARG A 6 -29.26 -25.91 23.03
N LYS A 7 -28.89 -25.71 24.31
CA LYS A 7 -28.24 -24.49 24.79
C LYS A 7 -26.92 -24.36 24.02
N VAL A 8 -26.77 -23.30 23.25
CA VAL A 8 -25.51 -22.96 22.60
C VAL A 8 -24.58 -22.48 23.70
N ASP A 9 -23.44 -23.14 23.83
CA ASP A 9 -22.41 -22.79 24.81
C ASP A 9 -21.65 -21.56 24.28
N ILE A 10 -21.94 -20.38 24.82
CA ILE A 10 -21.45 -19.07 24.39
C ILE A 10 -19.93 -18.96 24.59
N THR A 11 -19.34 -19.79 25.46
CA THR A 11 -17.87 -19.80 25.70
C THR A 11 -17.06 -20.26 24.49
N LYS A 12 -17.70 -20.84 23.46
CA LYS A 12 -17.05 -21.32 22.22
C LYS A 12 -17.20 -20.35 21.03
N ILE A 13 -17.89 -19.23 21.19
CA ILE A 13 -18.06 -18.24 20.13
C ILE A 13 -16.92 -17.22 20.24
N THR A 14 -16.02 -17.20 19.25
CA THR A 14 -14.95 -16.20 19.17
C THR A 14 -15.49 -14.94 18.49
N PHE A 15 -15.53 -13.84 19.23
CA PHE A 15 -15.88 -12.53 18.68
C PHE A 15 -14.61 -11.80 18.19
N PRO A 16 -14.69 -10.92 17.19
CA PRO A 16 -13.55 -10.18 16.65
C PRO A 16 -13.02 -9.09 17.59
N PHE A 17 -13.56 -8.95 18.79
CA PHE A 17 -13.18 -7.98 19.82
C PHE A 17 -13.29 -8.60 21.22
N LYS A 18 -12.53 -8.05 22.16
CA LYS A 18 -12.43 -8.53 23.56
C LYS A 18 -12.84 -7.43 24.53
N PRO A 19 -13.25 -7.75 25.79
CA PRO A 19 -13.44 -6.75 26.82
C PRO A 19 -12.22 -5.81 26.94
N GLY A 20 -12.49 -4.50 26.97
CA GLY A 20 -11.45 -3.47 26.93
C GLY A 20 -11.09 -2.96 25.52
N ASP A 21 -11.57 -3.58 24.45
CA ASP A 21 -11.40 -3.08 23.10
C ASP A 21 -12.35 -1.91 22.80
N TYR A 22 -11.85 -0.94 22.02
CA TYR A 22 -12.71 0.07 21.42
C TYR A 22 -13.43 -0.52 20.20
N VAL A 23 -14.72 -0.28 20.13
CA VAL A 23 -15.62 -0.78 19.07
C VAL A 23 -16.42 0.36 18.46
N VAL A 24 -16.89 0.14 17.24
CA VAL A 24 -17.77 1.08 16.54
C VAL A 24 -19.11 0.42 16.33
N HIS A 25 -20.14 0.97 16.94
CA HIS A 25 -21.52 0.59 16.65
C HIS A 25 -22.03 1.40 15.45
N ALA A 26 -22.60 0.73 14.45
CA ALA A 26 -23.00 1.35 13.19
C ALA A 26 -23.87 2.61 13.34
N THR A 27 -24.76 2.65 14.33
CA THR A 27 -25.70 3.75 14.58
C THR A 27 -25.22 4.73 15.65
N HIS A 28 -24.52 4.24 16.68
CA HIS A 28 -24.22 5.02 17.89
C HIS A 28 -22.75 5.46 18.00
N GLY A 29 -21.87 4.96 17.13
CA GLY A 29 -20.48 5.39 17.07
C GLY A 29 -19.54 4.63 17.97
N ILE A 30 -18.48 5.31 18.43
CA ILE A 30 -17.36 4.71 19.15
C ILE A 30 -17.70 4.49 20.61
N ALA A 31 -17.50 3.27 21.10
CA ALA A 31 -17.72 2.85 22.47
C ALA A 31 -16.57 1.94 22.94
N LEU A 32 -16.50 1.73 24.25
CA LEU A 32 -15.66 0.72 24.87
C LEU A 32 -16.51 -0.55 25.08
N PHE A 33 -16.05 -1.69 24.60
CA PHE A 33 -16.69 -2.95 24.92
C PHE A 33 -16.28 -3.39 26.33
N SER A 34 -17.23 -3.45 27.25
CA SER A 34 -16.97 -3.77 28.66
C SER A 34 -17.04 -5.27 28.92
N GLU A 35 -18.18 -5.87 28.66
CA GLU A 35 -18.44 -7.30 28.95
C GLU A 35 -19.66 -7.82 28.19
N ILE A 36 -19.88 -9.14 28.27
CA ILE A 36 -21.17 -9.75 27.92
C ILE A 36 -22.03 -9.83 29.18
N ALA A 37 -23.08 -9.01 29.24
CA ALA A 37 -23.99 -8.93 30.36
C ALA A 37 -25.25 -9.78 30.10
N ARG A 38 -25.66 -10.57 31.09
CA ARG A 38 -26.92 -11.29 31.04
C ARG A 38 -28.01 -10.47 31.70
N GLN A 39 -29.11 -10.27 30.98
CA GLN A 39 -30.27 -9.56 31.49
C GLN A 39 -31.58 -10.35 31.29
N GLU A 40 -32.47 -10.24 32.24
CA GLU A 40 -33.82 -10.78 32.14
C GLU A 40 -34.75 -9.71 31.55
N VAL A 41 -35.25 -9.97 30.33
CA VAL A 41 -36.22 -9.09 29.65
C VAL A 41 -37.47 -9.91 29.32
N GLY A 42 -38.60 -9.53 29.92
CA GLY A 42 -39.88 -10.21 29.69
C GLY A 42 -39.91 -11.68 30.15
N GLY A 43 -39.27 -12.00 31.28
CA GLY A 43 -39.20 -13.37 31.84
C GLY A 43 -38.30 -14.34 31.09
N LYS A 44 -37.39 -13.83 30.23
CA LYS A 44 -36.38 -14.62 29.50
C LYS A 44 -35.00 -14.03 29.69
N GLU A 45 -34.06 -14.85 30.07
CA GLU A 45 -32.66 -14.45 30.11
C GLU A 45 -32.10 -14.31 28.69
N ARG A 46 -31.41 -13.20 28.41
CA ARG A 46 -30.71 -12.94 27.15
C ARG A 46 -29.32 -12.35 27.45
N ASP A 47 -28.38 -12.68 26.60
CA ASP A 47 -27.02 -12.14 26.67
C ASP A 47 -26.89 -10.93 25.71
N TYR A 48 -26.21 -9.89 26.20
CA TYR A 48 -26.01 -8.61 25.51
C TYR A 48 -24.53 -8.21 25.56
N PHE A 49 -24.04 -7.58 24.50
CA PHE A 49 -22.79 -6.82 24.56
C PHE A 49 -23.04 -5.52 25.33
N LEU A 50 -22.32 -5.29 26.41
CA LEU A 50 -22.33 -4.04 27.16
C LEU A 50 -21.30 -3.09 26.55
N LEU A 51 -21.78 -2.01 25.94
CA LEU A 51 -20.98 -0.95 25.36
C LEU A 51 -21.06 0.29 26.22
N GLU A 52 -19.90 0.82 26.63
CA GLU A 52 -19.78 2.05 27.43
C GLU A 52 -19.41 3.22 26.52
N TYR A 53 -20.18 4.29 26.62
CA TYR A 53 -20.05 5.52 25.86
C TYR A 53 -19.51 6.65 26.70
N ALA A 54 -19.32 7.83 26.11
CA ALA A 54 -18.95 9.03 26.86
C ALA A 54 -20.01 9.34 27.94
N ASP A 55 -19.57 10.03 28.99
CA ASP A 55 -20.40 10.48 30.12
C ASP A 55 -20.98 9.30 30.95
N GLY A 56 -20.47 8.09 30.79
CA GLY A 56 -20.90 6.88 31.53
C GLY A 56 -22.17 6.23 31.00
N ASP A 57 -22.65 6.65 29.84
CA ASP A 57 -23.80 6.03 29.17
C ASP A 57 -23.51 4.59 28.75
N LYS A 58 -24.52 3.72 28.88
CA LYS A 58 -24.41 2.29 28.58
C LYS A 58 -25.46 1.87 27.54
N LEU A 59 -25.01 1.05 26.58
CA LEU A 59 -25.89 0.47 25.57
C LEU A 59 -25.77 -1.06 25.62
N TYR A 60 -26.89 -1.74 25.74
CA TYR A 60 -27.00 -3.19 25.66
C TYR A 60 -27.38 -3.61 24.25
N VAL A 61 -26.48 -4.25 23.53
CA VAL A 61 -26.71 -4.73 22.17
C VAL A 61 -26.91 -6.25 22.20
N PRO A 62 -28.05 -6.79 21.72
CA PRO A 62 -28.27 -8.23 21.66
C PRO A 62 -27.16 -8.94 20.88
N LEU A 63 -26.75 -10.15 21.31
CA LEU A 63 -25.70 -10.93 20.64
C LEU A 63 -26.02 -11.20 19.16
N GLU A 64 -27.30 -11.29 18.80
CA GLU A 64 -27.74 -11.50 17.43
C GLU A 64 -27.44 -10.30 16.52
N GLN A 65 -27.10 -9.14 17.08
CA GLN A 65 -26.75 -7.92 16.33
C GLN A 65 -25.24 -7.64 16.32
N VAL A 66 -24.40 -8.67 16.48
CA VAL A 66 -22.94 -8.56 16.44
C VAL A 66 -22.43 -7.94 15.13
N ASP A 67 -23.14 -8.14 14.03
CA ASP A 67 -22.87 -7.56 12.71
C ASP A 67 -22.89 -6.02 12.69
N ARG A 68 -23.53 -5.40 13.68
CA ARG A 68 -23.56 -3.94 13.87
C ARG A 68 -22.38 -3.39 14.66
N ILE A 69 -21.52 -4.26 15.20
CA ILE A 69 -20.38 -3.89 16.01
C ILE A 69 -19.11 -4.31 15.29
N THR A 70 -18.20 -3.38 15.05
CA THR A 70 -16.89 -3.64 14.46
C THR A 70 -15.80 -3.17 15.40
N ARG A 71 -14.64 -3.84 15.40
CA ARG A 71 -13.49 -3.36 16.16
C ARG A 71 -13.04 -2.00 15.62
N TYR A 72 -12.77 -1.06 16.53
CA TYR A 72 -12.19 0.22 16.13
C TYR A 72 -10.76 0.02 15.63
N VAL A 73 -10.47 0.58 14.46
CA VAL A 73 -9.12 0.62 13.87
C VAL A 73 -8.76 2.09 13.69
N GLY A 74 -7.82 2.58 14.47
CA GLY A 74 -7.33 3.95 14.43
C GLY A 74 -5.82 4.02 14.30
N PRO A 75 -5.23 5.22 14.22
CA PRO A 75 -3.79 5.39 14.24
C PRO A 75 -3.18 4.76 15.51
N ASP A 76 -2.03 4.10 15.36
CA ASP A 76 -1.36 3.43 16.46
C ASP A 76 -1.08 4.39 17.64
N GLY A 77 -1.56 4.02 18.82
CA GLY A 77 -1.30 4.70 20.09
C GLY A 77 -2.34 5.71 20.56
N ASP A 78 -3.29 6.13 19.74
CA ASP A 78 -4.33 7.08 20.15
C ASP A 78 -5.60 6.37 20.65
N LYS A 79 -6.00 6.66 21.89
CA LYS A 79 -7.30 6.25 22.41
C LYS A 79 -8.39 7.09 21.75
N PRO A 80 -9.36 6.47 21.05
CA PRO A 80 -10.41 7.24 20.41
C PRO A 80 -11.30 7.92 21.45
N ARG A 81 -11.82 9.08 21.10
CA ARG A 81 -12.84 9.74 21.92
C ARG A 81 -14.16 8.98 21.80
N LEU A 82 -14.71 8.56 22.93
CA LEU A 82 -16.02 7.90 22.97
C LEU A 82 -17.11 8.86 22.47
N THR A 83 -18.05 8.31 21.72
CA THR A 83 -19.23 9.05 21.25
C THR A 83 -20.21 9.26 22.41
N ARG A 84 -20.99 10.35 22.37
CA ARG A 84 -22.11 10.57 23.30
C ARG A 84 -23.37 9.98 22.74
N LEU A 85 -24.10 9.18 23.54
CA LEU A 85 -25.41 8.66 23.16
C LEU A 85 -26.43 9.81 23.03
N ASN A 86 -27.44 9.61 22.22
CA ASN A 86 -28.55 10.57 22.00
C ASN A 86 -28.14 11.95 21.50
N THR A 87 -26.95 12.09 20.93
CA THR A 87 -26.46 13.32 20.29
C THR A 87 -26.32 13.14 18.78
N ALA A 88 -26.35 14.26 18.04
CA ALA A 88 -26.09 14.25 16.60
C ALA A 88 -24.60 14.13 16.24
N ASP A 89 -23.70 13.91 17.22
CA ASP A 89 -22.24 13.95 17.01
C ASP A 89 -21.78 12.88 16.05
N TRP A 90 -22.25 11.64 16.20
CA TRP A 90 -21.91 10.55 15.28
C TRP A 90 -22.47 10.78 13.88
N THR A 91 -23.70 11.22 13.76
CA THR A 91 -24.32 11.58 12.47
C THR A 91 -23.57 12.73 11.79
N ARG A 92 -23.14 13.74 12.54
CA ARG A 92 -22.31 14.84 12.00
C ARG A 92 -20.95 14.33 11.56
N ALA A 93 -20.29 13.49 12.36
CA ALA A 93 -19.00 12.91 12.02
C ALA A 93 -19.07 12.05 10.75
N THR A 94 -20.05 11.17 10.65
CA THR A 94 -20.26 10.31 9.47
C THR A 94 -20.65 11.12 8.23
N ASN A 95 -21.51 12.13 8.36
CA ASN A 95 -21.86 13.02 7.24
C ASN A 95 -20.67 13.84 6.77
N LYS A 96 -19.83 14.34 7.69
CA LYS A 96 -18.58 15.04 7.36
C LYS A 96 -17.63 14.12 6.64
N ALA A 97 -17.44 12.88 7.11
CA ALA A 97 -16.62 11.87 6.46
C ALA A 97 -17.14 11.53 5.05
N ARG A 98 -18.44 11.31 4.89
CA ARG A 98 -19.08 11.07 3.57
C ARG A 98 -18.88 12.26 2.62
N LYS A 99 -19.08 13.50 3.12
CA LYS A 99 -18.86 14.71 2.30
C LYS A 99 -17.41 14.85 1.86
N ASN A 100 -16.46 14.58 2.76
CA ASN A 100 -15.04 14.61 2.44
C ASN A 100 -14.67 13.50 1.44
N ALA A 101 -15.16 12.28 1.63
CA ALA A 101 -14.95 11.18 0.69
C ALA A 101 -15.53 11.48 -0.69
N LYS A 102 -16.74 12.06 -0.74
CA LYS A 102 -17.38 12.47 -2.00
C LYS A 102 -16.57 13.58 -2.70
N LYS A 103 -16.09 14.58 -1.96
CA LYS A 103 -15.23 15.63 -2.50
C LYS A 103 -13.94 15.04 -3.05
N LEU A 104 -13.26 14.17 -2.28
CA LEU A 104 -12.04 13.51 -2.72
C LEU A 104 -12.26 12.69 -4.01
N ALA A 105 -13.40 11.99 -4.12
CA ALA A 105 -13.75 11.24 -5.32
C ALA A 105 -13.92 12.17 -6.55
N PHE A 106 -14.58 13.32 -6.38
CA PHE A 106 -14.71 14.30 -7.46
C PHE A 106 -13.37 14.91 -7.87
N ASP A 107 -12.54 15.29 -6.90
CA ASP A 107 -11.20 15.85 -7.14
C ASP A 107 -10.33 14.83 -7.90
N LEU A 108 -10.43 13.54 -7.57
CA LEU A 108 -9.76 12.46 -8.28
C LEU A 108 -10.25 12.32 -9.73
N VAL A 109 -11.56 12.27 -9.94
CA VAL A 109 -12.14 12.17 -11.30
C VAL A 109 -11.74 13.37 -12.17
N ASP A 110 -11.79 14.59 -11.63
CA ASP A 110 -11.34 15.79 -12.35
C ASP A 110 -9.87 15.71 -12.74
N LEU A 111 -9.02 15.26 -11.80
CA LEU A 111 -7.60 15.09 -12.05
C LEU A 111 -7.32 14.04 -13.14
N TYR A 112 -8.01 12.89 -13.11
CA TYR A 112 -7.88 11.86 -14.15
C TYR A 112 -8.37 12.36 -15.51
N THR A 113 -9.49 13.11 -15.53
CA THR A 113 -10.01 13.73 -16.76
C THR A 113 -9.00 14.71 -17.35
N ARG A 114 -8.35 15.52 -16.51
CA ARG A 114 -7.29 16.44 -16.98
C ARG A 114 -6.08 15.67 -17.52
N ARG A 115 -5.62 14.62 -16.82
CA ARG A 115 -4.51 13.79 -17.31
C ARG A 115 -4.81 13.12 -18.64
N SER A 116 -6.02 12.60 -18.83
CA SER A 116 -6.43 11.94 -20.08
C SER A 116 -6.53 12.90 -21.29
N SER A 117 -6.66 14.22 -21.04
CA SER A 117 -6.73 15.25 -22.08
C SER A 117 -5.38 15.86 -22.46
N ILE A 118 -4.30 15.52 -21.72
CA ILE A 118 -2.96 16.05 -21.97
C ILE A 118 -2.22 15.08 -22.89
N THR A 119 -1.49 15.63 -23.86
CA THR A 119 -0.53 14.85 -24.64
C THR A 119 0.67 14.51 -23.76
N GLY A 120 0.94 13.22 -23.57
CA GLY A 120 2.06 12.71 -22.81
C GLY A 120 3.36 12.70 -23.61
N ILE A 121 4.41 12.21 -22.97
CA ILE A 121 5.70 11.97 -23.59
C ILE A 121 5.67 10.55 -24.13
N ALA A 122 5.77 10.38 -25.45
CA ALA A 122 5.92 9.07 -26.05
C ALA A 122 7.42 8.69 -26.04
N CYS A 123 7.78 7.66 -25.30
CA CYS A 123 9.14 7.09 -25.34
C CYS A 123 9.38 6.43 -26.71
N PRO A 124 10.63 6.42 -27.22
CA PRO A 124 10.96 5.67 -28.43
C PRO A 124 10.83 4.16 -28.20
N PRO A 125 10.75 3.35 -29.27
CA PRO A 125 10.87 1.90 -29.18
C PRO A 125 12.16 1.48 -28.45
N ASP A 126 12.23 0.22 -28.04
CA ASP A 126 13.39 -0.30 -27.31
C ASP A 126 14.68 -0.15 -28.11
N THR A 127 15.70 0.39 -27.45
CA THR A 127 17.05 0.50 -28.02
C THR A 127 17.83 -0.80 -27.83
N PRO A 128 18.95 -1.00 -28.56
CA PRO A 128 19.83 -2.15 -28.31
C PRO A 128 20.31 -2.25 -26.84
N GLU A 129 20.57 -1.12 -26.20
CA GLU A 129 20.97 -1.04 -24.79
C GLU A 129 19.84 -1.49 -23.84
N GLN A 130 18.58 -1.21 -24.20
CA GLN A 130 17.42 -1.72 -23.46
C GLN A 130 17.36 -3.24 -23.50
N ILE A 131 17.57 -3.82 -24.67
CA ILE A 131 17.57 -5.27 -24.86
C ILE A 131 18.74 -5.91 -24.09
N GLU A 132 19.93 -5.32 -24.12
CA GLU A 132 21.10 -5.78 -23.39
C GLU A 132 20.85 -5.73 -21.87
N MET A 133 20.29 -4.63 -21.36
CA MET A 133 19.94 -4.49 -19.94
C MET A 133 18.93 -5.55 -19.50
N GLU A 134 17.93 -5.84 -20.31
CA GLU A 134 16.93 -6.88 -20.01
C GLU A 134 17.53 -8.28 -20.05
N GLN A 135 18.36 -8.59 -21.04
CA GLN A 135 19.05 -9.88 -21.15
C GLN A 135 20.09 -10.10 -20.05
N SER A 136 20.61 -9.06 -19.42
CA SER A 136 21.51 -9.17 -18.27
C SER A 136 20.82 -9.57 -16.97
N PHE A 137 19.49 -9.75 -16.98
CA PHE A 137 18.77 -10.23 -15.81
C PHE A 137 19.09 -11.71 -15.53
N PRO A 138 19.55 -12.05 -14.31
CA PRO A 138 20.10 -13.37 -14.02
C PRO A 138 19.06 -14.47 -13.79
N TYR A 139 17.76 -14.17 -13.91
CA TYR A 139 16.65 -15.07 -13.64
C TYR A 139 15.74 -15.17 -14.86
N ASP A 140 15.02 -16.30 -14.97
CA ASP A 140 13.95 -16.44 -15.97
C ASP A 140 12.72 -15.65 -15.55
N GLU A 141 12.19 -14.83 -16.45
CA GLU A 141 10.98 -14.09 -16.21
C GLU A 141 9.75 -15.00 -16.21
N THR A 142 8.83 -14.72 -15.29
CA THR A 142 7.51 -15.36 -15.34
C THR A 142 6.66 -14.75 -16.45
N ARG A 143 5.65 -15.48 -16.89
CA ARG A 143 4.70 -14.98 -17.91
C ARG A 143 4.06 -13.67 -17.50
N ASP A 144 3.63 -13.54 -16.24
CA ASP A 144 2.99 -12.34 -15.73
C ASP A 144 3.96 -11.14 -15.71
N GLN A 145 5.25 -11.36 -15.44
CA GLN A 145 6.26 -10.32 -15.51
C GLN A 145 6.43 -9.83 -16.96
N LEU A 146 6.51 -10.74 -17.94
CA LEU A 146 6.62 -10.39 -19.35
C LEU A 146 5.40 -9.60 -19.84
N GLU A 147 4.19 -10.02 -19.47
CA GLU A 147 2.94 -9.33 -19.80
C GLU A 147 2.92 -7.92 -19.18
N ALA A 148 3.30 -7.79 -17.90
CA ALA A 148 3.36 -6.49 -17.22
C ALA A 148 4.42 -5.55 -17.85
N ILE A 149 5.58 -6.07 -18.26
CA ILE A 149 6.62 -5.30 -18.96
C ILE A 149 6.09 -4.81 -20.31
N ALA A 150 5.43 -5.67 -21.08
CA ALA A 150 4.86 -5.33 -22.37
C ALA A 150 3.78 -4.23 -22.23
N ASP A 151 2.89 -4.36 -21.26
CA ASP A 151 1.86 -3.37 -20.95
C ASP A 151 2.46 -2.00 -20.62
N ILE A 152 3.46 -1.96 -19.72
CA ILE A 152 4.11 -0.73 -19.31
C ILE A 152 4.84 -0.06 -20.49
N LYS A 153 5.57 -0.83 -21.29
CA LYS A 153 6.25 -0.30 -22.49
C LYS A 153 5.26 0.28 -23.49
N ALA A 154 4.15 -0.41 -23.73
CA ALA A 154 3.09 0.07 -24.62
C ALA A 154 2.47 1.39 -24.13
N ASP A 155 2.24 1.51 -22.82
CA ASP A 155 1.76 2.77 -22.24
C ASP A 155 2.78 3.89 -22.37
N MET A 156 4.07 3.64 -22.12
CA MET A 156 5.14 4.63 -22.23
C MET A 156 5.39 5.09 -23.69
N GLU A 157 5.08 4.26 -24.67
CA GLU A 157 5.17 4.59 -26.09
C GLU A 157 3.91 5.30 -26.63
N ALA A 158 2.82 5.28 -25.84
CA ALA A 158 1.58 5.97 -26.21
C ALA A 158 1.70 7.49 -26.00
N PRO A 159 1.01 8.32 -26.83
CA PRO A 159 1.04 9.78 -26.70
C PRO A 159 0.13 10.30 -25.56
N LYS A 160 -0.03 9.57 -24.48
CA LYS A 160 -0.78 9.95 -23.28
C LYS A 160 0.02 9.60 -22.02
N PRO A 161 -0.07 10.40 -20.95
CA PRO A 161 0.65 10.07 -19.72
C PRO A 161 0.15 8.75 -19.13
N MET A 162 1.06 7.81 -18.90
CA MET A 162 0.77 6.54 -18.21
C MET A 162 0.33 6.80 -16.76
N ASP A 163 -0.68 6.10 -16.29
CA ASP A 163 -1.00 5.95 -14.86
C ASP A 163 -1.35 4.49 -14.58
N ARG A 164 -0.31 3.68 -14.35
CA ARG A 164 -0.46 2.24 -14.18
C ARG A 164 -0.11 1.80 -12.77
N LEU A 165 -0.92 0.88 -12.24
CA LEU A 165 -0.68 0.20 -10.98
C LEU A 165 -0.19 -1.22 -11.27
N LEU A 166 0.99 -1.55 -10.76
CA LEU A 166 1.56 -2.89 -10.78
C LEU A 166 1.37 -3.56 -9.43
N CYS A 167 0.48 -4.54 -9.37
CA CYS A 167 0.19 -5.32 -8.18
C CYS A 167 0.89 -6.68 -8.22
N GLY A 168 1.31 -7.15 -7.06
CA GLY A 168 1.88 -8.49 -6.90
C GLY A 168 2.44 -8.67 -5.50
N ASP A 169 2.53 -9.90 -5.04
CA ASP A 169 3.06 -10.21 -3.72
C ASP A 169 4.54 -9.77 -3.55
N VAL A 170 5.03 -9.79 -2.33
CA VAL A 170 6.46 -9.51 -2.05
C VAL A 170 7.33 -10.57 -2.73
N GLY A 171 8.39 -10.14 -3.42
CA GLY A 171 9.35 -11.05 -4.06
C GLY A 171 8.91 -11.62 -5.41
N VAL A 172 7.83 -11.12 -6.04
CA VAL A 172 7.43 -11.55 -7.40
C VAL A 172 8.11 -10.74 -8.53
N GLY A 173 9.11 -9.93 -8.22
CA GLY A 173 9.90 -9.22 -9.22
C GLY A 173 9.38 -7.85 -9.68
N LYS A 174 8.41 -7.23 -8.97
CA LYS A 174 7.91 -5.88 -9.29
C LYS A 174 9.02 -4.85 -9.50
N THR A 175 10.07 -4.91 -8.71
CA THR A 175 11.22 -3.99 -8.80
C THR A 175 11.93 -4.12 -10.14
N GLU A 176 12.17 -5.31 -10.64
CA GLU A 176 12.80 -5.51 -11.95
C GLU A 176 11.95 -4.93 -13.09
N VAL A 177 10.64 -5.16 -13.05
CA VAL A 177 9.69 -4.57 -14.02
C VAL A 177 9.78 -3.04 -14.00
N ALA A 178 9.82 -2.46 -12.81
CA ALA A 178 9.96 -1.00 -12.66
C ALA A 178 11.32 -0.48 -13.14
N LEU A 179 12.41 -1.24 -12.96
CA LEU A 179 13.73 -0.87 -13.45
C LEU A 179 13.82 -0.86 -14.97
N ARG A 180 13.17 -1.78 -15.67
CA ARG A 180 13.08 -1.78 -17.13
C ARG A 180 12.35 -0.53 -17.64
N ALA A 181 11.28 -0.12 -16.96
CA ALA A 181 10.60 1.13 -17.27
C ALA A 181 11.48 2.37 -17.01
N ALA A 182 12.22 2.38 -15.88
CA ALA A 182 13.15 3.46 -15.56
C ALA A 182 14.25 3.59 -16.61
N PHE A 183 14.84 2.45 -17.03
CA PHE A 183 15.88 2.43 -18.05
C PHE A 183 15.34 2.91 -19.41
N LYS A 184 14.14 2.46 -19.82
CA LYS A 184 13.48 2.93 -21.05
C LYS A 184 13.27 4.45 -21.03
N CYS A 185 12.85 5.00 -19.90
CA CYS A 185 12.70 6.45 -19.72
C CYS A 185 14.03 7.18 -19.94
N VAL A 186 15.13 6.67 -19.37
CA VAL A 186 16.48 7.25 -19.48
C VAL A 186 16.99 7.13 -20.91
N MET A 187 16.82 5.99 -21.57
CA MET A 187 17.19 5.83 -22.99
C MET A 187 16.39 6.77 -23.90
N GLY A 188 15.19 7.15 -23.51
CA GLY A 188 14.40 8.21 -24.16
C GLY A 188 14.87 9.64 -23.85
N GLY A 189 15.99 9.82 -23.16
CA GLY A 189 16.58 11.11 -22.80
C GLY A 189 15.88 11.85 -21.67
N LYS A 190 15.06 11.17 -20.86
CA LYS A 190 14.31 11.74 -19.74
C LYS A 190 14.83 11.27 -18.39
N GLN A 191 14.50 12.02 -17.34
CA GLN A 191 14.85 11.65 -15.97
C GLN A 191 13.76 10.78 -15.34
N CYS A 192 14.16 9.88 -14.42
CA CYS A 192 13.26 9.05 -13.64
C CYS A 192 13.39 9.34 -12.14
N ALA A 193 12.27 9.46 -11.44
CA ALA A 193 12.21 9.60 -9.99
C ALA A 193 11.55 8.37 -9.36
N ILE A 194 12.21 7.78 -8.36
CA ILE A 194 11.71 6.60 -7.62
C ILE A 194 11.46 6.99 -6.17
N LEU A 195 10.20 6.93 -5.76
CA LEU A 195 9.76 7.27 -4.42
C LEU A 195 9.53 6.01 -3.60
N ALA A 196 10.18 5.96 -2.43
CA ALA A 196 9.97 4.91 -1.45
C ALA A 196 9.45 5.50 -0.12
N PRO A 197 8.61 4.79 0.64
CA PRO A 197 7.99 5.33 1.86
C PRO A 197 8.97 5.51 3.01
N THR A 198 10.06 4.75 3.03
CA THR A 198 11.07 4.79 4.09
C THR A 198 12.48 4.98 3.53
N THR A 199 13.37 5.51 4.36
CA THR A 199 14.78 5.70 3.99
C THR A 199 15.49 4.38 3.71
N LEU A 200 15.09 3.31 4.44
CA LEU A 200 15.67 1.98 4.25
C LEU A 200 15.30 1.39 2.89
N LEU A 201 14.03 1.48 2.50
CA LEU A 201 13.57 1.04 1.17
C LEU A 201 14.20 1.88 0.06
N ALA A 202 14.31 3.20 0.24
CA ALA A 202 15.01 4.05 -0.72
C ALA A 202 16.47 3.63 -0.88
N TRP A 203 17.16 3.29 0.20
CA TRP A 203 18.54 2.79 0.16
C TRP A 203 18.64 1.43 -0.53
N GLN A 204 17.70 0.52 -0.26
CA GLN A 204 17.63 -0.79 -0.91
C GLN A 204 17.42 -0.64 -2.42
N HIS A 205 16.45 0.16 -2.86
CA HIS A 205 16.24 0.44 -4.27
C HIS A 205 17.46 1.06 -4.92
N TYR A 206 18.08 2.04 -4.26
CA TYR A 206 19.28 2.70 -4.76
C TYR A 206 20.41 1.70 -5.06
N ASN A 207 20.71 0.77 -4.13
CA ASN A 207 21.75 -0.22 -4.33
C ASN A 207 21.39 -1.23 -5.42
N THR A 208 20.13 -1.67 -5.49
CA THR A 208 19.67 -2.57 -6.55
C THR A 208 19.81 -1.92 -7.93
N ILE A 209 19.45 -0.63 -8.05
CA ILE A 209 19.57 0.10 -9.31
C ILE A 209 21.04 0.29 -9.68
N LEU A 210 21.89 0.68 -8.75
CA LEU A 210 23.33 0.81 -9.01
C LEU A 210 23.92 -0.48 -9.57
N SER A 211 23.62 -1.62 -8.94
CA SER A 211 24.11 -2.92 -9.42
C SER A 211 23.58 -3.27 -10.81
N ARG A 212 22.31 -3.00 -11.10
CA ARG A 212 21.69 -3.30 -12.40
C ARG A 212 22.14 -2.36 -13.53
N MET A 213 22.52 -1.13 -13.18
CA MET A 213 22.96 -0.10 -14.14
C MET A 213 24.48 0.02 -14.26
N GLU A 214 25.26 -0.82 -13.56
CA GLU A 214 26.73 -0.71 -13.49
C GLU A 214 27.42 -0.73 -14.86
N ALA A 215 26.88 -1.51 -15.80
CA ALA A 215 27.42 -1.62 -17.15
C ALA A 215 26.99 -0.49 -18.10
N PHE A 216 26.10 0.40 -17.69
CA PHE A 216 25.49 1.42 -18.53
C PHE A 216 25.86 2.84 -18.06
N PRO A 217 25.95 3.83 -18.96
CA PRO A 217 26.27 5.21 -18.62
C PRO A 217 25.08 5.95 -17.99
N VAL A 218 24.47 5.37 -16.95
CA VAL A 218 23.32 5.90 -16.23
C VAL A 218 23.75 6.40 -14.85
N LYS A 219 23.54 7.68 -14.59
CA LYS A 219 23.87 8.28 -13.31
C LYS A 219 22.71 8.20 -12.34
N VAL A 220 22.90 7.42 -11.27
CA VAL A 220 21.91 7.19 -10.23
C VAL A 220 22.33 7.91 -8.95
N GLU A 221 21.41 8.67 -8.37
CA GLU A 221 21.63 9.38 -7.10
C GLU A 221 20.52 9.08 -6.10
N MET A 222 20.84 9.28 -4.81
CA MET A 222 19.85 9.10 -3.74
C MET A 222 19.65 10.38 -2.95
N MET A 223 18.38 10.71 -2.66
CA MET A 223 18.00 11.85 -1.84
C MET A 223 17.26 11.39 -0.59
N SER A 224 17.99 11.23 0.51
CA SER A 224 17.47 10.82 1.79
C SER A 224 18.30 11.38 2.95
N ARG A 225 17.84 11.18 4.19
CA ARG A 225 18.61 11.58 5.38
C ARG A 225 19.95 10.83 5.57
N PHE A 226 20.20 9.79 4.80
CA PHE A 226 21.51 9.10 4.79
C PHE A 226 22.57 9.83 3.96
N ARG A 227 22.17 10.88 3.23
CA ARG A 227 23.08 11.73 2.47
C ARG A 227 23.38 13.02 3.21
N THR A 228 24.62 13.45 3.18
CA THR A 228 25.04 14.72 3.76
C THR A 228 24.40 15.91 3.04
N ALA A 229 24.34 17.06 3.69
CA ALA A 229 23.79 18.28 3.08
C ALA A 229 24.53 18.67 1.78
N LYS A 230 25.87 18.43 1.71
CA LYS A 230 26.68 18.66 0.51
C LYS A 230 26.24 17.75 -0.62
N GLN A 231 26.13 16.44 -0.37
CA GLN A 231 25.67 15.46 -1.36
C GLN A 231 24.27 15.76 -1.87
N GLN A 232 23.33 16.11 -0.96
CA GLN A 232 21.97 16.49 -1.38
C GLN A 232 21.99 17.73 -2.30
N LYS A 233 22.84 18.71 -2.00
CA LYS A 233 22.96 19.92 -2.83
C LYS A 233 23.58 19.60 -4.21
N GLU A 234 24.52 18.68 -4.27
CA GLU A 234 25.08 18.18 -5.54
C GLU A 234 24.03 17.43 -6.36
N THR A 235 23.26 16.54 -5.73
CA THR A 235 22.15 15.83 -6.37
C THR A 235 21.11 16.83 -6.92
N LEU A 236 20.71 17.85 -6.15
CA LEU A 236 19.77 18.89 -6.61
C LEU A 236 20.27 19.62 -7.85
N ARG A 237 21.56 19.99 -7.87
CA ARG A 237 22.17 20.63 -9.06
C ARG A 237 22.19 19.67 -10.24
N GLY A 238 22.51 18.38 -10.02
CA GLY A 238 22.54 17.35 -11.04
C GLY A 238 21.16 17.09 -11.65
N LEU A 239 20.11 17.10 -10.84
CA LEU A 239 18.72 16.99 -11.31
C LEU A 239 18.31 18.19 -12.18
N GLN A 240 18.67 19.40 -11.74
CA GLN A 240 18.32 20.62 -12.47
C GLN A 240 19.12 20.78 -13.78
N SER A 241 20.34 20.28 -13.83
CA SER A 241 21.19 20.32 -15.04
C SER A 241 20.94 19.15 -16.01
N GLY A 242 20.18 18.13 -15.60
CA GLY A 242 19.99 16.91 -16.39
C GLY A 242 21.17 15.94 -16.33
N SER A 243 22.15 16.16 -15.45
CA SER A 243 23.31 15.25 -15.30
C SER A 243 23.05 14.06 -14.38
N VAL A 244 21.93 13.99 -13.73
CA VAL A 244 21.43 12.84 -12.95
C VAL A 244 20.22 12.25 -13.69
N ASP A 245 20.29 10.99 -14.05
CA ASP A 245 19.26 10.31 -14.85
C ASP A 245 18.18 9.70 -13.96
N ILE A 246 18.58 9.01 -12.89
CA ILE A 246 17.66 8.38 -11.94
C ILE A 246 17.92 8.91 -10.53
N VAL A 247 16.88 9.33 -9.84
CA VAL A 247 16.95 9.68 -8.43
C VAL A 247 16.02 8.83 -7.59
N VAL A 248 16.55 8.25 -6.53
CA VAL A 248 15.78 7.48 -5.54
C VAL A 248 15.66 8.28 -4.26
N GLY A 249 14.46 8.35 -3.69
CA GLY A 249 14.29 9.08 -2.44
C GLY A 249 12.96 8.81 -1.75
N THR A 250 12.78 9.50 -0.64
CA THR A 250 11.53 9.50 0.11
C THR A 250 10.67 10.72 -0.28
N HIS A 251 9.66 11.05 0.53
CA HIS A 251 8.86 12.27 0.36
C HIS A 251 9.70 13.56 0.20
N ARG A 252 10.99 13.54 0.47
CA ARG A 252 11.95 14.63 0.22
C ARG A 252 11.97 15.03 -1.26
N LEU A 253 11.74 14.10 -2.19
CA LEU A 253 11.68 14.38 -3.63
C LEU A 253 10.49 15.27 -4.02
N LEU A 254 9.48 15.39 -3.14
CA LEU A 254 8.30 16.25 -3.36
C LEU A 254 8.48 17.68 -2.81
N SER A 255 9.65 18.02 -2.34
CA SER A 255 9.94 19.35 -1.80
C SER A 255 10.10 20.37 -2.93
N LYS A 256 9.75 21.62 -2.67
CA LYS A 256 9.73 22.71 -3.68
C LYS A 256 11.09 23.05 -4.29
N ASP A 257 12.17 22.70 -3.60
CA ASP A 257 13.56 22.92 -4.05
C ASP A 257 14.07 21.84 -4.99
N VAL A 258 13.34 20.73 -5.14
CA VAL A 258 13.65 19.67 -6.12
C VAL A 258 13.09 20.10 -7.46
N LYS A 259 13.99 20.35 -8.40
CA LYS A 259 13.64 20.70 -9.79
C LYS A 259 14.33 19.73 -10.72
N PHE A 260 13.57 19.16 -11.61
CA PHE A 260 14.06 18.29 -12.68
C PHE A 260 14.29 19.10 -13.94
N HIS A 261 15.28 18.69 -14.75
CA HIS A 261 15.50 19.22 -16.07
C HIS A 261 14.40 18.76 -17.02
N ASP A 262 14.19 17.45 -17.09
CA ASP A 262 13.17 16.83 -17.95
C ASP A 262 12.70 15.48 -17.36
N LEU A 263 11.74 15.54 -16.44
CA LEU A 263 11.21 14.35 -15.78
C LEU A 263 10.21 13.63 -16.70
N GLY A 264 10.48 12.36 -17.02
CA GLY A 264 9.62 11.52 -17.86
C GLY A 264 8.82 10.47 -17.10
N LEU A 265 9.38 9.93 -15.99
CA LEU A 265 8.74 8.84 -15.25
C LEU A 265 8.87 9.04 -13.74
N VAL A 266 7.78 8.80 -13.02
CA VAL A 266 7.74 8.68 -11.56
C VAL A 266 7.31 7.29 -11.18
N ILE A 267 8.15 6.56 -10.43
CA ILE A 267 7.84 5.27 -9.85
C ILE A 267 7.56 5.46 -8.36
N ILE A 268 6.46 4.92 -7.88
CA ILE A 268 6.03 5.04 -6.47
C ILE A 268 5.92 3.64 -5.88
N ASP A 269 6.78 3.32 -4.94
CA ASP A 269 6.68 2.05 -4.21
C ASP A 269 5.80 2.20 -2.97
N GLU A 270 4.92 1.22 -2.72
CA GLU A 270 4.02 1.17 -1.57
C GLU A 270 3.22 2.48 -1.35
N GLU A 271 2.51 2.93 -2.40
CA GLU A 271 1.75 4.20 -2.39
C GLU A 271 0.82 4.35 -1.17
N GLN A 272 0.27 3.25 -0.65
CA GLN A 272 -0.63 3.25 0.51
C GLN A 272 0.05 3.79 1.79
N ARG A 273 1.38 3.76 1.87
CA ARG A 273 2.16 4.29 3.00
C ARG A 273 2.40 5.81 2.91
N PHE A 274 2.06 6.43 1.79
CA PHE A 274 2.11 7.88 1.65
C PHE A 274 0.80 8.51 2.14
N GLY A 275 0.90 9.57 2.92
CA GLY A 275 -0.26 10.33 3.40
C GLY A 275 -1.01 11.02 2.25
N VAL A 276 -2.30 11.31 2.45
CA VAL A 276 -3.20 11.92 1.45
C VAL A 276 -2.58 13.19 0.82
N LYS A 277 -2.03 14.09 1.63
CA LYS A 277 -1.37 15.33 1.15
C LYS A 277 -0.18 15.09 0.23
N HIS A 278 0.56 14.00 0.44
CA HIS A 278 1.68 13.64 -0.44
C HIS A 278 1.19 13.11 -1.78
N LYS A 279 0.10 12.33 -1.76
CA LYS A 279 -0.53 11.81 -2.99
C LYS A 279 -1.13 12.91 -3.85
N GLU A 280 -1.77 13.89 -3.23
CA GLU A 280 -2.28 15.08 -3.93
C GLU A 280 -1.14 15.85 -4.61
N LYS A 281 -0.05 16.16 -3.86
CA LYS A 281 1.13 16.81 -4.41
C LYS A 281 1.79 16.05 -5.56
N LEU A 282 1.89 14.71 -5.45
CA LEU A 282 2.42 13.87 -6.52
C LEU A 282 1.64 14.08 -7.80
N LYS A 283 0.32 14.01 -7.72
CA LYS A 283 -0.55 14.12 -8.89
C LYS A 283 -0.58 15.54 -9.47
N GLU A 284 -0.55 16.56 -8.63
CA GLU A 284 -0.52 17.96 -9.07
C GLU A 284 0.82 18.34 -9.71
N ASN A 285 1.94 17.91 -9.12
CA ASN A 285 3.27 18.27 -9.59
C ASN A 285 3.67 17.55 -10.90
N PHE A 286 3.08 16.39 -11.18
CA PHE A 286 3.50 15.49 -12.26
C PHE A 286 2.35 15.15 -13.23
N ILE A 287 1.50 16.13 -13.57
CA ILE A 287 0.29 15.91 -14.41
C ILE A 287 0.61 15.30 -15.77
N GLY A 288 1.68 15.74 -16.44
CA GLY A 288 2.08 15.28 -17.77
C GLY A 288 3.16 14.19 -17.78
N VAL A 289 3.54 13.67 -16.61
CA VAL A 289 4.61 12.69 -16.42
C VAL A 289 4.02 11.29 -16.28
N ASP A 290 4.69 10.27 -16.80
CA ASP A 290 4.31 8.88 -16.61
C ASP A 290 4.41 8.48 -15.14
N MET A 291 3.41 7.74 -14.65
CA MET A 291 3.35 7.27 -13.28
C MET A 291 3.17 5.75 -13.24
N LEU A 292 4.13 5.08 -12.61
CA LEU A 292 4.08 3.65 -12.30
C LEU A 292 4.04 3.46 -10.78
N THR A 293 2.99 2.85 -10.27
CA THR A 293 2.86 2.57 -8.85
C THR A 293 3.02 1.09 -8.59
N LEU A 294 3.80 0.73 -7.58
CA LEU A 294 4.01 -0.64 -7.15
C LEU A 294 3.24 -0.89 -5.83
N SER A 295 2.56 -2.01 -5.74
CA SER A 295 1.85 -2.42 -4.51
C SER A 295 2.02 -3.90 -4.23
N ALA A 296 2.31 -4.25 -2.97
CA ALA A 296 2.33 -5.63 -2.49
C ALA A 296 0.94 -6.13 -2.05
N THR A 297 -0.05 -5.23 -1.90
CA THR A 297 -1.39 -5.63 -1.51
C THR A 297 -2.22 -6.05 -2.73
N PRO A 298 -2.73 -7.30 -2.76
CA PRO A 298 -3.62 -7.73 -3.83
C PRO A 298 -4.90 -6.89 -3.80
N ILE A 299 -5.30 -6.37 -4.96
CA ILE A 299 -6.57 -5.65 -5.08
C ILE A 299 -7.68 -6.69 -5.27
N PRO A 300 -8.71 -6.72 -4.40
CA PRO A 300 -9.85 -7.59 -4.61
C PRO A 300 -10.48 -7.38 -6.00
N ARG A 301 -10.93 -8.46 -6.66
CA ARG A 301 -11.54 -8.39 -8.01
C ARG A 301 -12.62 -7.32 -8.14
N THR A 302 -13.44 -7.16 -7.11
CA THR A 302 -14.50 -6.12 -7.06
C THR A 302 -13.95 -4.70 -7.09
N LEU A 303 -12.82 -4.45 -6.42
CA LEU A 303 -12.15 -3.15 -6.43
C LEU A 303 -11.44 -2.92 -7.77
N ASN A 304 -10.85 -3.98 -8.35
CA ASN A 304 -10.27 -3.94 -9.69
C ASN A 304 -11.31 -3.54 -10.74
N MET A 305 -12.50 -4.15 -10.72
CA MET A 305 -13.59 -3.79 -11.63
C MET A 305 -14.10 -2.36 -11.40
N ALA A 306 -14.10 -1.86 -10.17
CA ALA A 306 -14.48 -0.47 -9.87
C ALA A 306 -13.42 0.54 -10.30
N MET A 307 -12.14 0.13 -10.36
CA MET A 307 -11.01 0.97 -10.82
C MET A 307 -10.78 0.86 -12.33
N SER A 308 -11.34 -0.14 -13.00
CA SER A 308 -11.22 -0.30 -14.45
C SER A 308 -11.80 0.92 -15.17
N GLY A 309 -10.97 1.60 -15.96
CA GLY A 309 -11.32 2.87 -16.61
C GLY A 309 -10.90 4.13 -15.85
N ILE A 310 -10.43 4.01 -14.59
CA ILE A 310 -9.84 5.13 -13.85
C ILE A 310 -8.32 5.04 -13.88
N ARG A 311 -7.77 3.82 -13.80
CA ARG A 311 -6.34 3.56 -13.77
C ARG A 311 -6.04 2.20 -14.42
N ASP A 312 -4.96 2.14 -15.21
CA ASP A 312 -4.50 0.89 -15.81
C ASP A 312 -3.87 -0.03 -14.74
N LEU A 313 -4.08 -1.33 -14.86
CA LEU A 313 -3.65 -2.32 -13.86
C LEU A 313 -2.96 -3.50 -14.53
N SER A 314 -1.76 -3.85 -14.02
CA SER A 314 -1.09 -5.12 -14.30
C SER A 314 -0.86 -5.88 -13.00
N THR A 315 -1.04 -7.19 -13.02
CA THR A 315 -0.92 -8.04 -11.83
C THR A 315 0.09 -9.16 -12.08
N ILE A 316 1.04 -9.34 -11.13
CA ILE A 316 1.97 -10.46 -11.12
C ILE A 316 1.52 -11.41 -10.00
N GLU A 317 0.87 -12.51 -10.36
CA GLU A 317 0.39 -13.53 -9.44
C GLU A 317 1.38 -14.70 -9.35
N GLN A 318 2.06 -15.00 -10.46
CA GLN A 318 2.96 -16.13 -10.56
C GLN A 318 4.31 -15.83 -9.87
N PRO A 319 4.66 -16.54 -8.80
CA PRO A 319 5.96 -16.37 -8.16
C PRO A 319 7.08 -16.90 -9.06
N PRO A 320 8.32 -16.38 -8.95
CA PRO A 320 9.50 -16.95 -9.59
C PRO A 320 9.69 -18.43 -9.22
N ILE A 321 10.22 -19.22 -10.16
CA ILE A 321 10.37 -20.69 -10.02
C ILE A 321 11.17 -21.06 -8.76
N GLU A 322 12.16 -20.25 -8.39
CA GLU A 322 13.02 -20.50 -7.23
C GLU A 322 12.40 -20.09 -5.89
N ARG A 323 11.25 -19.43 -5.90
CA ARG A 323 10.56 -19.03 -4.67
C ARG A 323 9.82 -20.19 -4.05
N GLN A 324 10.36 -20.71 -2.96
CA GLN A 324 9.65 -21.70 -2.14
C GLN A 324 8.60 -21.01 -1.25
N PRO A 325 7.39 -21.59 -1.11
CA PRO A 325 6.39 -21.05 -0.21
C PRO A 325 6.87 -21.13 1.25
N VAL A 326 6.45 -20.17 2.08
CA VAL A 326 6.72 -20.18 3.51
C VAL A 326 5.86 -21.29 4.16
N GLU A 327 6.50 -22.27 4.79
CA GLU A 327 5.80 -23.27 5.60
C GLU A 327 5.24 -22.60 6.86
N THR A 328 3.93 -22.56 7.00
CA THR A 328 3.27 -21.93 8.14
C THR A 328 2.65 -23.00 9.04
N PHE A 329 3.00 -22.96 10.32
CA PHE A 329 2.45 -23.88 11.33
C PHE A 329 1.68 -23.08 12.37
N VAL A 330 0.47 -23.53 12.70
CA VAL A 330 -0.34 -22.98 13.81
C VAL A 330 -0.41 -24.08 14.87
N LEU A 331 0.37 -23.92 15.93
CA LEU A 331 0.57 -24.92 16.97
C LEU A 331 0.36 -24.30 18.34
N GLU A 332 0.03 -25.15 19.34
CA GLU A 332 0.17 -24.75 20.73
C GLU A 332 1.64 -24.46 21.04
N TYR A 333 1.86 -23.50 21.94
CA TYR A 333 3.22 -23.10 22.33
C TYR A 333 4.02 -24.30 22.87
N ASN A 334 5.17 -24.56 22.26
CA ASN A 334 6.07 -25.66 22.63
C ASN A 334 7.53 -25.25 22.40
N ASP A 335 8.29 -25.15 23.49
CA ASP A 335 9.70 -24.75 23.47
C ASP A 335 10.58 -25.66 22.62
N VAL A 336 10.31 -26.96 22.60
CA VAL A 336 11.10 -27.95 21.82
C VAL A 336 10.93 -27.73 20.33
N ILE A 337 9.69 -27.57 19.87
CA ILE A 337 9.38 -27.33 18.45
C ILE A 337 9.96 -25.98 18.01
N LEU A 338 9.85 -24.94 18.85
CA LEU A 338 10.44 -23.63 18.55
C LEU A 338 11.97 -23.71 18.45
N ALA A 339 12.62 -24.39 19.40
CA ALA A 339 14.06 -24.53 19.38
C ALA A 339 14.56 -25.32 18.15
N GLU A 340 13.83 -26.35 17.72
CA GLU A 340 14.15 -27.09 16.49
C GLU A 340 13.98 -26.24 15.23
N ALA A 341 12.89 -25.47 15.14
CA ALA A 341 12.65 -24.57 14.03
C ALA A 341 13.74 -23.50 13.92
N MET A 342 14.11 -22.89 15.07
CA MET A 342 15.20 -21.90 15.14
C MET A 342 16.55 -22.51 14.72
N LYS A 343 16.89 -23.72 15.20
CA LYS A 343 18.13 -24.41 14.82
C LYS A 343 18.17 -24.71 13.33
N LYS A 344 17.05 -25.18 12.76
CA LYS A 344 16.94 -25.46 11.32
C LYS A 344 17.19 -24.20 10.48
N GLU A 345 16.60 -23.07 10.89
CA GLU A 345 16.76 -21.80 10.19
C GLU A 345 18.20 -21.26 10.30
N LEU A 346 18.79 -21.29 11.49
CA LEU A 346 20.17 -20.86 11.70
C LEU A 346 21.19 -21.74 10.95
N ALA A 347 20.93 -23.07 10.87
CA ALA A 347 21.80 -24.01 10.17
C ALA A 347 21.91 -23.73 8.66
N ARG A 348 20.87 -23.15 8.05
CA ARG A 348 20.89 -22.73 6.64
C ARG A 348 21.41 -21.28 6.44
N GLY A 349 21.88 -20.62 7.49
CA GLY A 349 22.35 -19.23 7.44
C GLY A 349 21.24 -18.17 7.47
N GLY A 350 20.01 -18.57 7.78
CA GLY A 350 18.87 -17.67 7.91
C GLY A 350 18.87 -16.88 9.22
N GLN A 351 17.87 -16.01 9.37
CA GLN A 351 17.64 -15.19 10.56
C GLN A 351 16.29 -15.55 11.19
N VAL A 352 16.22 -15.43 12.51
CA VAL A 352 15.01 -15.71 13.28
C VAL A 352 14.56 -14.45 14.00
N TYR A 353 13.28 -14.13 13.89
CA TYR A 353 12.60 -13.11 14.69
C TYR A 353 11.63 -13.82 15.65
N TYR A 354 11.77 -13.54 16.96
CA TYR A 354 10.96 -14.13 18.02
C TYR A 354 10.35 -13.06 18.93
#